data_e0a95643fe55ebc6e8f971345ead9981
#
_entry.id   e0a95643fe55ebc6e8f971345ead9981
#
_cell.length_a   1.000
_cell.length_b   1.000
_cell.length_c   1.000
_cell.angle_alpha   90.00
_cell.angle_beta   90.00
_cell.angle_gamma   90.00
#
_symmetry.space_group_name_H-M   'P 1'
#
loop_
_entity.id
_entity.type
_entity.pdbx_description
1 polymer ?
#
loop_
_entity_poly.entity_id
_entity_poly.type
_entity_poly.pdbx_seq_one_letter_code
_entity_poly.pdbx_strand_id
1 'polypeptide(L)'
;MNFIKTAIKEQKKYIISYWILNLLLTLVSLIIPLIEAKMLDVLVYTKNSNDFWKWIVLEISLVFVQIFVSYFSNKISSVSTSNFALDFNQKILDFLFESNTRKVMMYEPTYLHARVLQDTECCINFYYSTISNVINNIAIWIFTIIVLVRINKYIVLSVFIFCPVYAFIFLIFKERMKDASLEQSEASNSCYAARSNIYVNYLDIKVKKNEFAAKEFLKQKEGYLLKSIKRMFRLKFYLSSTQLIVSSLFQIGGFIIGGLAVMAEKMTLGVFYYLLQYFSMMLNTVEEFLNIGTNYQSY
;
A
#
# COMPACT_ATOMS: atom_id res chain seq x y z
N MET A 1 12.56 23.01 2.85
CA MET A 1 12.96 21.91 1.95
C MET A 1 14.32 21.27 2.29
N ASN A 2 15.29 21.98 2.86
CA ASN A 2 16.58 21.39 3.28
C ASN A 2 16.48 20.48 4.52
N PHE A 3 15.52 20.71 5.38
CA PHE A 3 15.31 20.06 6.66
C PHE A 3 14.93 18.55 6.50
N ILE A 4 13.93 18.25 5.67
CA ILE A 4 13.51 16.87 5.35
C ILE A 4 14.67 16.10 4.71
N LYS A 5 15.41 16.74 3.79
CA LYS A 5 16.58 16.13 3.15
C LYS A 5 17.68 15.76 4.17
N THR A 6 17.87 16.55 5.20
CA THR A 6 18.87 16.28 6.25
C THR A 6 18.45 15.10 7.13
N ALA A 7 17.19 15.08 7.57
CA ALA A 7 16.63 13.97 8.35
C ALA A 7 16.68 12.63 7.59
N ILE A 8 16.35 12.65 6.30
CA ILE A 8 16.44 11.46 5.44
C ILE A 8 17.90 11.02 5.24
N LYS A 9 18.83 11.96 5.10
CA LYS A 9 20.26 11.65 4.91
C LYS A 9 20.84 10.89 6.10
N GLU A 10 20.44 11.22 7.30
CA GLU A 10 20.86 10.53 8.54
C GLU A 10 20.32 9.10 8.60
N GLN A 11 19.09 8.88 8.15
CA GLN A 11 18.44 7.56 8.15
C GLN A 11 18.64 6.74 6.84
N LYS A 12 19.39 7.28 5.87
CA LYS A 12 19.55 6.68 4.52
C LYS A 12 19.97 5.22 4.54
N LYS A 13 20.90 4.85 5.44
CA LYS A 13 21.38 3.45 5.53
C LYS A 13 20.26 2.49 5.91
N TYR A 14 19.42 2.85 6.88
CA TYR A 14 18.30 2.02 7.34
C TYR A 14 17.22 1.91 6.28
N ILE A 15 16.91 3.01 5.59
CA ILE A 15 15.93 3.04 4.48
C ILE A 15 16.38 2.12 3.35
N ILE A 16 17.63 2.22 2.92
CA ILE A 16 18.18 1.37 1.85
C ILE A 16 18.21 -0.10 2.29
N SER A 17 18.64 -0.39 3.52
CA SER A 17 18.63 -1.76 4.05
C SER A 17 17.23 -2.35 4.06
N TYR A 18 16.23 -1.56 4.46
CA TYR A 18 14.83 -1.95 4.43
C TYR A 18 14.35 -2.27 3.01
N TRP A 19 14.66 -1.42 2.02
CA TRP A 19 14.29 -1.68 0.62
C TRP A 19 14.94 -2.94 0.05
N ILE A 20 16.23 -3.16 0.36
CA ILE A 20 16.96 -4.36 -0.08
C ILE A 20 16.32 -5.62 0.53
N LEU A 21 16.01 -5.62 1.83
CA LEU A 21 15.38 -6.77 2.49
C LEU A 21 13.97 -7.05 1.93
N ASN A 22 13.16 -6.02 1.67
CA ASN A 22 11.86 -6.19 1.04
C ASN A 22 11.98 -6.70 -0.41
N LEU A 23 12.96 -6.22 -1.17
CA LEU A 23 13.24 -6.73 -2.51
C LEU A 23 13.64 -8.21 -2.46
N LEU A 24 14.47 -8.62 -1.49
CA LEU A 24 14.81 -10.02 -1.28
C LEU A 24 13.57 -10.87 -0.94
N LEU A 25 12.69 -10.37 -0.05
CA LEU A 25 11.42 -11.03 0.25
C LEU A 25 10.56 -11.21 -1.01
N THR A 26 10.46 -10.18 -1.84
CA THR A 26 9.73 -10.24 -3.11
C THR A 26 10.35 -11.25 -4.07
N LEU A 27 11.68 -11.29 -4.19
CA LEU A 27 12.36 -12.28 -5.05
C LEU A 27 12.13 -13.72 -4.57
N VAL A 28 12.18 -13.96 -3.25
CA VAL A 28 11.87 -15.28 -2.70
C VAL A 28 10.42 -15.67 -2.97
N SER A 29 9.46 -14.75 -2.77
CA SER A 29 8.04 -15.01 -3.04
C SER A 29 7.76 -15.28 -4.53
N LEU A 30 8.56 -14.73 -5.45
CA LEU A 30 8.46 -15.01 -6.87
C LEU A 30 8.99 -16.41 -7.28
N ILE A 31 9.83 -17.02 -6.46
CA ILE A 31 10.34 -18.38 -6.72
C ILE A 31 9.31 -19.46 -6.29
N ILE A 32 8.51 -19.18 -5.27
CA ILE A 32 7.56 -20.16 -4.72
C ILE A 32 6.63 -20.76 -5.79
N PRO A 33 5.95 -20.00 -6.65
CA PRO A 33 5.07 -20.59 -7.67
C PRO A 33 5.77 -21.53 -8.65
N LEU A 34 7.08 -21.33 -8.89
CA LEU A 34 7.87 -22.25 -9.75
C LEU A 34 8.11 -23.59 -9.06
N ILE A 35 8.31 -23.57 -7.74
CA ILE A 35 8.50 -24.80 -6.93
C ILE A 35 7.19 -25.55 -6.84
N GLU A 36 6.10 -24.88 -6.49
CA GLU A 36 4.76 -25.47 -6.45
C GLU A 36 4.36 -26.10 -7.78
N ALA A 37 4.70 -25.44 -8.90
CA ALA A 37 4.49 -25.96 -10.24
C ALA A 37 5.28 -27.27 -10.48
N LYS A 38 6.53 -27.32 -10.03
CA LYS A 38 7.34 -28.54 -10.12
C LYS A 38 6.79 -29.66 -9.25
N MET A 39 6.28 -29.33 -8.06
CA MET A 39 5.61 -30.30 -7.19
C MET A 39 4.38 -30.88 -7.87
N LEU A 40 3.54 -30.03 -8.51
CA LEU A 40 2.37 -30.47 -9.25
C LEU A 40 2.74 -31.38 -10.44
N ASP A 41 3.76 -31.01 -11.21
CA ASP A 41 4.22 -31.83 -12.35
C ASP A 41 4.77 -33.18 -11.87
N VAL A 42 5.52 -33.23 -10.78
CA VAL A 42 6.01 -34.49 -10.20
C VAL A 42 4.84 -35.35 -9.72
N LEU A 43 3.86 -34.76 -9.08
CA LEU A 43 2.71 -35.47 -8.52
C LEU A 43 1.83 -36.10 -9.62
N VAL A 44 1.63 -35.37 -10.73
CA VAL A 44 0.73 -35.79 -11.81
C VAL A 44 1.43 -36.70 -12.82
N TYR A 45 2.63 -36.35 -13.27
CA TYR A 45 3.28 -37.01 -14.39
C TYR A 45 4.31 -38.07 -13.97
N THR A 46 5.19 -37.76 -12.99
CA THR A 46 6.28 -38.71 -12.63
C THR A 46 5.91 -39.63 -11.47
N LYS A 47 5.01 -39.20 -10.59
CA LYS A 47 4.58 -39.94 -9.37
C LYS A 47 5.75 -40.44 -8.51
N ASN A 48 6.88 -39.75 -8.56
CA ASN A 48 8.09 -40.11 -7.80
C ASN A 48 8.05 -39.43 -6.42
N SER A 49 7.82 -40.27 -5.38
CA SER A 49 7.74 -39.80 -4.01
C SER A 49 9.01 -39.10 -3.53
N ASN A 50 10.20 -39.57 -3.91
CA ASN A 50 11.47 -39.00 -3.46
C ASN A 50 11.68 -37.56 -4.02
N ASP A 51 11.33 -37.34 -5.28
CA ASP A 51 11.46 -36.01 -5.89
C ASP A 51 10.40 -35.06 -5.34
N PHE A 52 9.21 -35.55 -5.05
CA PHE A 52 8.16 -34.76 -4.40
C PHE A 52 8.63 -34.25 -3.03
N TRP A 53 9.20 -35.11 -2.16
CA TRP A 53 9.72 -34.70 -0.86
C TRP A 53 10.87 -33.68 -0.95
N LYS A 54 11.73 -33.77 -1.95
CA LYS A 54 12.80 -32.77 -2.18
C LYS A 54 12.23 -31.38 -2.40
N TRP A 55 11.19 -31.25 -3.23
CA TRP A 55 10.55 -29.95 -3.49
C TRP A 55 9.83 -29.40 -2.26
N ILE A 56 9.16 -30.26 -1.47
CA ILE A 56 8.55 -29.86 -0.18
C ILE A 56 9.61 -29.30 0.79
N VAL A 57 10.72 -30.00 0.96
CA VAL A 57 11.79 -29.55 1.86
C VAL A 57 12.36 -28.22 1.38
N LEU A 58 12.52 -28.05 0.08
CA LEU A 58 12.98 -26.78 -0.50
C LEU A 58 11.98 -25.65 -0.24
N GLU A 59 10.69 -25.89 -0.42
CA GLU A 59 9.65 -24.89 -0.14
C GLU A 59 9.63 -24.50 1.33
N ILE A 60 9.65 -25.46 2.24
CA ILE A 60 9.73 -25.22 3.69
C ILE A 60 10.98 -24.39 4.02
N SER A 61 12.14 -24.69 3.42
CA SER A 61 13.36 -23.91 3.64
C SER A 61 13.22 -22.46 3.20
N LEU A 62 12.54 -22.19 2.07
CA LEU A 62 12.27 -20.83 1.61
C LEU A 62 11.32 -20.07 2.53
N VAL A 63 10.31 -20.75 3.09
CA VAL A 63 9.41 -20.15 4.10
C VAL A 63 10.20 -19.72 5.35
N PHE A 64 11.12 -20.54 5.83
CA PHE A 64 12.00 -20.15 6.94
C PHE A 64 12.88 -18.95 6.59
N VAL A 65 13.43 -18.91 5.38
CA VAL A 65 14.21 -17.76 4.89
C VAL A 65 13.32 -16.52 4.85
N GLN A 66 12.07 -16.61 4.37
CA GLN A 66 11.13 -15.49 4.36
C GLN A 66 10.84 -14.98 5.77
N ILE A 67 10.57 -15.87 6.72
CA ILE A 67 10.32 -15.49 8.12
C ILE A 67 11.54 -14.75 8.70
N PHE A 68 12.73 -15.28 8.47
CA PHE A 68 13.97 -14.70 8.97
C PHE A 68 14.23 -13.30 8.37
N VAL A 69 14.14 -13.17 7.06
CA VAL A 69 14.32 -11.87 6.37
C VAL A 69 13.23 -10.88 6.76
N SER A 70 11.98 -11.34 6.89
CA SER A 70 10.84 -10.51 7.32
C SER A 70 11.05 -9.98 8.74
N TYR A 71 11.57 -10.79 9.67
CA TYR A 71 11.90 -10.32 11.02
C TYR A 71 12.88 -9.15 10.99
N PHE A 72 13.97 -9.27 10.23
CA PHE A 72 14.95 -8.19 10.13
C PHE A 72 14.40 -6.95 9.42
N SER A 73 13.63 -7.14 8.36
CA SER A 73 12.98 -6.05 7.64
C SER A 73 12.03 -5.26 8.57
N ASN A 74 11.16 -5.96 9.28
CA ASN A 74 10.21 -5.35 10.21
C ASN A 74 10.90 -4.68 11.40
N LYS A 75 11.96 -5.30 11.94
CA LYS A 75 12.77 -4.70 13.01
C LYS A 75 13.43 -3.40 12.57
N ILE A 76 14.07 -3.40 11.39
CA ILE A 76 14.70 -2.19 10.86
C ILE A 76 13.64 -1.12 10.59
N SER A 77 12.52 -1.47 9.99
CA SER A 77 11.42 -0.54 9.74
C SER A 77 10.91 0.08 11.05
N SER A 78 10.57 -0.74 12.03
CA SER A 78 10.00 -0.27 13.31
C SER A 78 10.95 0.66 14.08
N VAL A 79 12.22 0.27 14.20
CA VAL A 79 13.21 1.08 14.93
C VAL A 79 13.52 2.36 14.15
N SER A 80 13.73 2.26 12.85
CA SER A 80 14.10 3.41 12.03
C SER A 80 12.97 4.42 11.85
N THR A 81 11.72 3.97 11.68
CA THR A 81 10.57 4.87 11.63
C THR A 81 10.35 5.61 12.95
N SER A 82 10.53 4.91 14.08
CA SER A 82 10.45 5.54 15.41
C SER A 82 11.56 6.57 15.61
N ASN A 83 12.80 6.24 15.28
CA ASN A 83 13.91 7.19 15.35
C ASN A 83 13.70 8.39 14.43
N PHE A 84 13.23 8.16 13.21
CA PHE A 84 12.91 9.25 12.29
C PHE A 84 11.84 10.19 12.86
N ALA A 85 10.78 9.63 13.45
CA ALA A 85 9.72 10.43 14.07
C ALA A 85 10.24 11.27 15.24
N LEU A 86 11.08 10.69 16.09
CA LEU A 86 11.68 11.39 17.24
C LEU A 86 12.63 12.49 16.78
N ASP A 87 13.56 12.18 15.89
CA ASP A 87 14.53 13.14 15.34
C ASP A 87 13.83 14.30 14.59
N PHE A 88 12.78 13.97 13.83
CA PHE A 88 12.03 14.96 13.07
C PHE A 88 11.27 15.91 13.99
N ASN A 89 10.64 15.37 15.05
CA ASN A 89 9.96 16.18 16.05
C ASN A 89 10.93 17.10 16.81
N GLN A 90 12.12 16.63 17.20
CA GLN A 90 13.14 17.46 17.84
C GLN A 90 13.58 18.61 16.92
N LYS A 91 13.90 18.30 15.67
CA LYS A 91 14.31 19.31 14.68
C LYS A 91 13.22 20.37 14.40
N ILE A 92 11.95 19.97 14.45
CA ILE A 92 10.84 20.92 14.33
C ILE A 92 10.76 21.81 15.58
N LEU A 93 10.93 21.25 16.77
CA LEU A 93 10.97 22.04 18.02
C LEU A 93 12.11 23.06 17.99
N ASP A 94 13.32 22.64 17.58
CA ASP A 94 14.46 23.54 17.43
C ASP A 94 14.13 24.69 16.46
N PHE A 95 13.55 24.36 15.31
CA PHE A 95 13.11 25.37 14.35
C PHE A 95 12.03 26.31 14.90
N LEU A 96 11.09 25.82 15.71
CA LEU A 96 10.08 26.65 16.36
C LEU A 96 10.69 27.62 17.38
N PHE A 97 11.68 27.13 18.15
CA PHE A 97 12.39 27.97 19.13
C PHE A 97 13.28 29.03 18.47
N GLU A 98 13.87 28.76 17.32
CA GLU A 98 14.64 29.70 16.54
C GLU A 98 13.76 30.67 15.73
N SER A 99 12.49 30.33 15.52
CA SER A 99 11.56 31.12 14.71
C SER A 99 11.07 32.36 15.43
N ASN A 100 10.71 33.40 14.65
CA ASN A 100 10.13 34.62 15.20
C ASN A 100 8.80 34.31 15.91
N THR A 101 8.75 34.58 17.22
CA THR A 101 7.60 34.34 18.11
C THR A 101 6.29 34.89 17.55
N ARG A 102 6.33 36.09 16.90
CA ARG A 102 5.15 36.71 16.31
C ARG A 102 4.52 35.86 15.19
N LYS A 103 5.35 35.13 14.39
CA LYS A 103 4.85 34.26 13.32
C LYS A 103 4.27 32.95 13.89
N VAL A 104 4.91 32.42 14.93
CA VAL A 104 4.43 31.19 15.57
C VAL A 104 3.12 31.41 16.30
N MET A 105 2.96 32.57 16.96
CA MET A 105 1.72 32.92 17.66
C MET A 105 0.50 33.16 16.73
N MET A 106 0.69 33.25 15.42
CA MET A 106 -0.43 33.30 14.46
C MET A 106 -1.12 31.94 14.30
N TYR A 107 -0.51 30.87 14.73
CA TYR A 107 -1.06 29.53 14.62
C TYR A 107 -1.46 29.00 16.00
N GLU A 108 -2.60 28.34 16.05
CA GLU A 108 -3.04 27.67 17.26
C GLU A 108 -2.08 26.51 17.60
N PRO A 109 -1.61 26.37 18.85
CA PRO A 109 -0.65 25.31 19.25
C PRO A 109 -1.13 23.90 18.91
N THR A 110 -2.42 23.62 19.10
CA THR A 110 -3.05 22.34 18.77
C THR A 110 -3.02 22.04 17.27
N TYR A 111 -3.19 23.07 16.43
CA TYR A 111 -3.06 22.94 14.97
C TYR A 111 -1.61 22.62 14.57
N LEU A 112 -0.62 23.34 15.12
CA LEU A 112 0.79 23.08 14.83
C LEU A 112 1.19 21.67 15.22
N HIS A 113 0.80 21.21 16.40
CA HIS A 113 1.10 19.85 16.87
C HIS A 113 0.48 18.79 15.94
N ALA A 114 -0.80 18.93 15.61
CA ALA A 114 -1.47 18.01 14.69
C ALA A 114 -0.81 17.98 13.31
N ARG A 115 -0.41 19.15 12.78
CA ARG A 115 0.26 19.28 11.48
C ARG A 115 1.63 18.61 11.48
N VAL A 116 2.40 18.81 12.54
CA VAL A 116 3.72 18.18 12.69
C VAL A 116 3.62 16.66 12.71
N LEU A 117 2.66 16.10 13.47
CA LEU A 117 2.44 14.64 13.51
C LEU A 117 2.04 14.10 12.15
N GLN A 118 1.10 14.76 11.47
CA GLN A 118 0.62 14.35 10.15
C GLN A 118 1.72 14.40 9.09
N ASP A 119 2.49 15.49 9.04
CA ASP A 119 3.57 15.64 8.07
C ASP A 119 4.70 14.63 8.33
N THR A 120 5.00 14.30 9.58
CA THR A 120 5.96 13.26 9.98
C THR A 120 5.51 11.89 9.48
N GLU A 121 4.26 11.52 9.74
CA GLU A 121 3.67 10.26 9.31
C GLU A 121 3.64 10.14 7.78
N CYS A 122 3.31 11.22 7.10
CA CYS A 122 3.32 11.30 5.65
C CYS A 122 4.71 11.03 5.05
N CYS A 123 5.76 11.65 5.61
CA CYS A 123 7.14 11.42 5.20
C CYS A 123 7.57 9.96 5.44
N ILE A 124 7.25 9.39 6.59
CA ILE A 124 7.56 8.00 6.93
C ILE A 124 6.90 7.06 5.91
N ASN A 125 5.60 7.22 5.70
CA ASN A 125 4.84 6.38 4.77
C ASN A 125 5.37 6.48 3.34
N PHE A 126 5.76 7.67 2.90
CA PHE A 126 6.33 7.84 1.57
C PHE A 126 7.64 7.08 1.40
N TYR A 127 8.61 7.24 2.29
CA TYR A 127 9.94 6.65 2.15
C TYR A 127 9.98 5.16 2.46
N TYR A 128 9.26 4.70 3.47
CA TYR A 128 9.30 3.29 3.88
C TYR A 128 8.27 2.44 3.13
N SER A 129 7.04 2.91 2.96
CA SER A 129 5.99 2.12 2.34
C SER A 129 5.92 2.37 0.83
N THR A 130 5.69 3.61 0.39
CA THR A 130 5.39 3.91 -1.02
C THR A 130 6.56 3.56 -1.93
N ILE A 131 7.78 4.01 -1.60
CA ILE A 131 8.96 3.73 -2.46
C ILE A 131 9.28 2.24 -2.46
N SER A 132 9.19 1.57 -1.29
CA SER A 132 9.42 0.12 -1.21
C SER A 132 8.42 -0.64 -2.09
N ASN A 133 7.14 -0.31 -2.03
CA ASN A 133 6.11 -0.95 -2.85
C ASN A 133 6.36 -0.72 -4.35
N VAL A 134 6.76 0.49 -4.76
CA VAL A 134 7.10 0.77 -6.17
C VAL A 134 8.28 -0.10 -6.62
N ILE A 135 9.34 -0.21 -5.82
CA ILE A 135 10.50 -1.06 -6.15
C ILE A 135 10.09 -2.52 -6.27
N ASN A 136 9.32 -3.03 -5.31
CA ASN A 136 8.85 -4.42 -5.30
C ASN A 136 7.94 -4.71 -6.51
N ASN A 137 7.01 -3.82 -6.81
CA ASN A 137 6.10 -3.98 -7.95
C ASN A 137 6.84 -3.98 -9.29
N ILE A 138 7.85 -3.11 -9.45
CA ILE A 138 8.72 -3.13 -10.65
C ILE A 138 9.46 -4.46 -10.74
N ALA A 139 9.98 -4.98 -9.64
CA ALA A 139 10.67 -6.27 -9.62
C ALA A 139 9.73 -7.43 -9.99
N ILE A 140 8.49 -7.44 -9.49
CA ILE A 140 7.45 -8.41 -9.86
C ILE A 140 7.19 -8.35 -11.37
N TRP A 141 7.02 -7.15 -11.93
CA TRP A 141 6.78 -6.98 -13.36
C TRP A 141 7.92 -7.51 -14.20
N ILE A 142 9.16 -7.11 -13.91
CA ILE A 142 10.35 -7.55 -14.66
C ILE A 142 10.46 -9.07 -14.61
N PHE A 143 10.38 -9.66 -13.42
CA PHE A 143 10.52 -11.12 -13.26
C PHE A 143 9.41 -11.87 -13.98
N THR A 144 8.17 -11.44 -13.80
CA THR A 144 7.00 -12.10 -14.40
C THR A 144 7.04 -12.02 -15.93
N ILE A 145 7.40 -10.87 -16.49
CA ILE A 145 7.55 -10.74 -17.96
C ILE A 145 8.63 -11.71 -18.48
N ILE A 146 9.78 -11.79 -17.82
CA ILE A 146 10.87 -12.71 -18.20
C ILE A 146 10.39 -14.16 -18.22
N VAL A 147 9.64 -14.56 -17.18
CA VAL A 147 9.11 -15.93 -17.07
C VAL A 147 8.05 -16.18 -18.15
N LEU A 148 7.09 -15.29 -18.32
CA LEU A 148 5.98 -15.45 -19.27
C LEU A 148 6.45 -15.45 -20.74
N VAL A 149 7.43 -14.64 -21.10
CA VAL A 149 8.01 -14.62 -22.47
C VAL A 149 8.61 -15.98 -22.84
N ARG A 150 9.21 -16.67 -21.89
CA ARG A 150 9.78 -18.01 -22.12
C ARG A 150 8.75 -19.09 -22.41
N ILE A 151 7.50 -18.90 -21.96
CA ILE A 151 6.42 -19.86 -22.16
C ILE A 151 5.72 -19.57 -23.50
N ASN A 152 5.16 -18.39 -23.61
CA ASN A 152 4.43 -17.99 -24.82
C ASN A 152 4.28 -16.46 -24.88
N LYS A 153 4.79 -15.87 -25.97
CA LYS A 153 4.70 -14.43 -26.22
C LYS A 153 3.27 -13.88 -26.30
N TYR A 154 2.28 -14.71 -26.66
CA TYR A 154 0.88 -14.28 -26.73
C TYR A 154 0.25 -14.07 -25.34
N ILE A 155 0.73 -14.79 -24.33
CA ILE A 155 0.28 -14.59 -22.95
C ILE A 155 0.73 -13.22 -22.43
N VAL A 156 1.96 -12.83 -22.76
CA VAL A 156 2.46 -11.49 -22.42
C VAL A 156 1.61 -10.40 -23.08
N LEU A 157 1.19 -10.62 -24.33
CA LEU A 157 0.34 -9.67 -25.03
C LEU A 157 -1.01 -9.46 -24.31
N SER A 158 -1.62 -10.51 -23.75
CA SER A 158 -2.88 -10.39 -23.00
C SER A 158 -2.73 -9.50 -21.76
N VAL A 159 -1.58 -9.52 -21.08
CA VAL A 159 -1.28 -8.64 -19.95
C VAL A 159 -1.20 -7.18 -20.40
N PHE A 160 -0.58 -6.91 -21.55
CA PHE A 160 -0.52 -5.55 -22.10
C PHE A 160 -1.89 -4.98 -22.50
N ILE A 161 -2.87 -5.82 -22.82
CA ILE A 161 -4.26 -5.39 -23.07
C ILE A 161 -4.95 -5.04 -21.75
N PHE A 162 -4.61 -5.75 -20.68
CA PHE A 162 -5.21 -5.52 -19.35
C PHE A 162 -4.82 -4.16 -18.73
N CYS A 163 -3.55 -3.77 -18.85
CA CYS A 163 -3.07 -2.51 -18.28
C CYS A 163 -3.84 -1.27 -18.73
N PRO A 164 -4.12 -1.04 -20.04
CA PRO A 164 -4.93 0.10 -20.47
C PRO A 164 -6.35 0.08 -19.94
N VAL A 165 -6.97 -1.10 -19.81
CA VAL A 165 -8.33 -1.24 -19.27
C VAL A 165 -8.36 -0.76 -17.81
N TYR A 166 -7.41 -1.19 -17.02
CA TYR A 166 -7.27 -0.74 -15.62
C TYR A 166 -6.96 0.75 -15.51
N ALA A 167 -6.05 1.25 -16.34
CA ALA A 167 -5.72 2.68 -16.37
C ALA A 167 -6.96 3.52 -16.75
N PHE A 168 -7.77 3.05 -17.68
CA PHE A 168 -9.01 3.72 -18.08
C PHE A 168 -10.04 3.77 -16.95
N ILE A 169 -10.24 2.64 -16.23
CA ILE A 169 -11.10 2.61 -15.03
C ILE A 169 -10.62 3.63 -14.00
N PHE A 170 -9.32 3.66 -13.73
CA PHE A 170 -8.75 4.62 -12.79
C PHE A 170 -9.03 6.07 -13.21
N LEU A 171 -8.82 6.42 -14.46
CA LEU A 171 -9.05 7.78 -14.96
C LEU A 171 -10.49 8.24 -14.77
N ILE A 172 -11.48 7.33 -14.91
CA ILE A 172 -12.89 7.64 -14.65
C ILE A 172 -13.15 8.02 -13.19
N PHE A 173 -12.50 7.32 -12.25
CA PHE A 173 -12.74 7.52 -10.83
C PHE A 173 -11.85 8.61 -10.20
N LYS A 174 -10.71 8.92 -10.82
CA LYS A 174 -9.66 9.79 -10.27
C LYS A 174 -10.19 11.12 -9.74
N GLU A 175 -10.88 11.90 -10.57
CA GLU A 175 -11.36 13.23 -10.17
C GLU A 175 -12.40 13.14 -9.05
N ARG A 176 -13.35 12.21 -9.16
CA ARG A 176 -14.38 12.01 -8.12
C ARG A 176 -13.78 11.58 -6.77
N MET A 177 -12.75 10.77 -6.80
CA MET A 177 -12.03 10.33 -5.60
C MET A 177 -11.24 11.47 -4.99
N LYS A 178 -10.58 12.28 -5.82
CA LYS A 178 -9.87 13.47 -5.37
C LYS A 178 -10.81 14.44 -4.63
N ASP A 179 -11.95 14.77 -5.23
CA ASP A 179 -12.93 15.67 -4.61
C ASP A 179 -13.47 15.10 -3.29
N ALA A 180 -13.79 13.81 -3.26
CA ALA A 180 -14.27 13.16 -2.05
C ALA A 180 -13.21 13.07 -0.96
N SER A 181 -11.93 12.90 -1.33
CA SER A 181 -10.80 12.90 -0.41
C SER A 181 -10.56 14.27 0.20
N LEU A 182 -10.61 15.34 -0.60
CA LEU A 182 -10.51 16.72 -0.12
C LEU A 182 -11.67 17.05 0.83
N GLU A 183 -12.91 16.71 0.45
CA GLU A 183 -14.09 16.91 1.32
C GLU A 183 -13.95 16.16 2.65
N GLN A 184 -13.44 14.93 2.62
CA GLN A 184 -13.22 14.14 3.83
C GLN A 184 -12.12 14.76 4.71
N SER A 185 -11.04 15.24 4.12
CA SER A 185 -9.94 15.90 4.84
C SER A 185 -10.41 17.20 5.50
N GLU A 186 -11.15 18.05 4.78
CA GLU A 186 -11.73 19.28 5.34
C GLU A 186 -12.72 18.99 6.46
N ALA A 187 -13.60 17.99 6.29
CA ALA A 187 -14.55 17.57 7.31
C ALA A 187 -13.83 17.04 8.56
N SER A 188 -12.77 16.25 8.39
CA SER A 188 -11.93 15.73 9.47
C SER A 188 -11.26 16.85 10.24
N ASN A 189 -10.63 17.80 9.53
CA ASN A 189 -9.98 18.96 10.14
C ASN A 189 -10.98 19.84 10.90
N SER A 190 -12.16 20.08 10.32
CA SER A 190 -13.22 20.85 10.97
C SER A 190 -13.76 20.17 12.23
N CYS A 191 -13.92 18.84 12.21
CA CYS A 191 -14.34 18.05 13.36
C CYS A 191 -13.26 18.03 14.45
N TYR A 192 -11.99 17.87 14.07
CA TYR A 192 -10.87 17.93 14.98
C TYR A 192 -10.76 19.30 15.67
N ALA A 193 -10.85 20.40 14.91
CA ALA A 193 -10.83 21.76 15.45
C ALA A 193 -12.00 22.00 16.44
N ALA A 194 -13.22 21.55 16.09
CA ALA A 194 -14.37 21.66 16.97
C ALA A 194 -14.17 20.88 18.29
N ARG A 195 -13.61 19.68 18.21
CA ARG A 195 -13.32 18.85 19.38
C ARG A 195 -12.22 19.45 20.24
N SER A 196 -11.14 19.92 19.62
CA SER A 196 -10.04 20.61 20.31
C SER A 196 -10.52 21.86 21.05
N ASN A 197 -11.34 22.67 20.40
CA ASN A 197 -11.94 23.88 21.00
C ASN A 197 -12.77 23.56 22.25
N ILE A 198 -13.52 22.48 22.26
CA ILE A 198 -14.30 22.05 23.43
C ILE A 198 -13.36 21.66 24.58
N TYR A 199 -12.27 20.96 24.29
CA TYR A 199 -11.30 20.56 25.33
C TYR A 199 -10.54 21.77 25.91
N VAL A 200 -10.08 22.68 25.07
CA VAL A 200 -9.36 23.89 25.49
C VAL A 200 -10.28 24.80 26.33
N ASN A 201 -11.52 24.96 25.93
CA ASN A 201 -12.49 25.83 26.60
C ASN A 201 -13.42 25.09 27.57
N TYR A 202 -13.02 23.90 28.06
CA TYR A 202 -13.87 23.06 28.90
C TYR A 202 -14.39 23.78 30.15
N LEU A 203 -13.53 24.51 30.86
CA LEU A 203 -13.90 25.27 32.07
C LEU A 203 -14.87 26.38 31.75
N ASP A 204 -14.65 27.12 30.67
CA ASP A 204 -15.56 28.21 30.26
C ASP A 204 -16.94 27.68 29.87
N ILE A 205 -16.99 26.56 29.13
CA ILE A 205 -18.25 25.90 28.78
C ILE A 205 -19.00 25.46 30.04
N LYS A 206 -18.28 24.91 31.02
CA LYS A 206 -18.83 24.44 32.28
C LYS A 206 -19.38 25.59 33.13
N VAL A 207 -18.60 26.67 33.29
CA VAL A 207 -19.00 27.86 34.04
C VAL A 207 -20.21 28.54 33.42
N LYS A 208 -20.24 28.65 32.09
CA LYS A 208 -21.35 29.26 31.33
C LYS A 208 -22.56 28.34 31.15
N LYS A 209 -22.52 27.09 31.65
CA LYS A 209 -23.57 26.06 31.47
C LYS A 209 -23.99 25.86 30.02
N ASN A 210 -23.00 25.91 29.09
CA ASN A 210 -23.25 25.88 27.65
C ASN A 210 -22.90 24.51 27.02
N GLU A 211 -22.95 23.42 27.83
CA GLU A 211 -22.57 22.07 27.40
C GLU A 211 -23.49 21.55 26.28
N PHE A 212 -24.78 21.91 26.32
CA PHE A 212 -25.72 21.45 25.30
C PHE A 212 -25.37 22.01 23.91
N ALA A 213 -25.16 23.32 23.82
CA ALA A 213 -24.79 23.95 22.55
C ALA A 213 -23.43 23.46 22.01
N ALA A 214 -22.45 23.26 22.91
CA ALA A 214 -21.14 22.69 22.52
C ALA A 214 -21.27 21.26 21.95
N LYS A 215 -22.09 20.41 22.59
CA LYS A 215 -22.37 19.05 22.12
C LYS A 215 -23.12 19.05 20.78
N GLU A 216 -24.08 19.91 20.61
CA GLU A 216 -24.88 20.01 19.38
C GLU A 216 -24.01 20.49 18.22
N PHE A 217 -23.15 21.49 18.43
CA PHE A 217 -22.18 21.96 17.47
C PHE A 217 -21.22 20.84 17.04
N LEU A 218 -20.67 20.09 18.01
CA LEU A 218 -19.80 18.94 17.70
C LEU A 218 -20.55 17.87 16.90
N LYS A 219 -21.77 17.53 17.29
CA LYS A 219 -22.61 16.54 16.59
C LYS A 219 -22.89 16.92 15.14
N GLN A 220 -23.08 18.20 14.84
CA GLN A 220 -23.22 18.68 13.45
C GLN A 220 -21.93 18.43 12.65
N LYS A 221 -20.75 18.74 13.22
CA LYS A 221 -19.45 18.50 12.57
C LYS A 221 -19.17 17.00 12.37
N GLU A 222 -19.49 16.19 13.37
CA GLU A 222 -19.40 14.72 13.27
C GLU A 222 -20.36 14.16 12.22
N GLY A 223 -21.56 14.71 12.10
CA GLY A 223 -22.53 14.35 11.05
C GLY A 223 -22.00 14.65 9.65
N TYR A 224 -21.37 15.80 9.46
CA TYR A 224 -20.73 16.15 8.18
C TYR A 224 -19.55 15.23 7.86
N LEU A 225 -18.68 14.96 8.83
CA LEU A 225 -17.58 14.01 8.67
C LEU A 225 -18.08 12.61 8.32
N LEU A 226 -19.11 12.12 9.00
CA LEU A 226 -19.69 10.81 8.69
C LEU A 226 -20.26 10.74 7.27
N LYS A 227 -20.87 11.84 6.79
CA LYS A 227 -21.38 11.92 5.42
C LYS A 227 -20.25 11.87 4.39
N SER A 228 -19.15 12.57 4.61
CA SER A 228 -17.99 12.56 3.72
C SER A 228 -17.30 11.19 3.71
N ILE A 229 -17.14 10.54 4.87
CA ILE A 229 -16.62 9.17 4.98
C ILE A 229 -17.50 8.20 4.18
N LYS A 230 -18.82 8.26 4.33
CA LYS A 230 -19.74 7.40 3.56
C LYS A 230 -19.66 7.64 2.06
N ARG A 231 -19.42 8.88 1.61
CA ARG A 231 -19.22 9.20 0.20
C ARG A 231 -17.92 8.60 -0.32
N MET A 232 -16.83 8.79 0.40
CA MET A 232 -15.53 8.24 0.04
C MET A 232 -15.54 6.71 0.02
N PHE A 233 -16.17 6.09 1.03
CA PHE A 233 -16.33 4.63 1.08
C PHE A 233 -17.08 4.09 -0.14
N ARG A 234 -18.19 4.72 -0.54
CA ARG A 234 -18.94 4.29 -1.73
C ARG A 234 -18.10 4.36 -3.00
N LEU A 235 -17.35 5.45 -3.19
CA LEU A 235 -16.47 5.60 -4.36
C LEU A 235 -15.35 4.54 -4.36
N LYS A 236 -14.70 4.32 -3.22
CA LYS A 236 -13.69 3.26 -3.06
C LYS A 236 -14.29 1.88 -3.34
N PHE A 237 -15.48 1.61 -2.82
CA PHE A 237 -16.18 0.35 -3.04
C PHE A 237 -16.50 0.12 -4.52
N TYR A 238 -17.03 1.13 -5.23
CA TYR A 238 -17.30 1.00 -6.66
C TYR A 238 -16.02 0.80 -7.48
N LEU A 239 -14.95 1.52 -7.17
CA LEU A 239 -13.67 1.33 -7.82
C LEU A 239 -13.15 -0.10 -7.61
N SER A 240 -13.04 -0.54 -6.36
CA SER A 240 -12.55 -1.89 -6.02
C SER A 240 -13.44 -3.00 -6.60
N SER A 241 -14.77 -2.81 -6.59
CA SER A 241 -15.69 -3.78 -7.19
C SER A 241 -15.52 -3.88 -8.70
N THR A 242 -15.34 -2.75 -9.38
CA THR A 242 -15.09 -2.73 -10.84
C THR A 242 -13.76 -3.41 -11.16
N GLN A 243 -12.72 -3.11 -10.38
CA GLN A 243 -11.41 -3.75 -10.50
C GLN A 243 -11.52 -5.27 -10.29
N LEU A 244 -12.23 -5.70 -9.25
CA LEU A 244 -12.45 -7.12 -8.96
C LEU A 244 -13.17 -7.84 -10.10
N ILE A 245 -14.22 -7.24 -10.68
CA ILE A 245 -14.95 -7.82 -11.83
C ILE A 245 -13.99 -7.98 -13.01
N VAL A 246 -13.23 -6.95 -13.35
CA VAL A 246 -12.31 -6.99 -14.49
C VAL A 246 -11.20 -8.02 -14.25
N SER A 247 -10.58 -8.04 -13.07
CA SER A 247 -9.55 -9.03 -12.75
C SER A 247 -10.09 -10.46 -12.79
N SER A 248 -11.31 -10.69 -12.26
CA SER A 248 -11.96 -12.00 -12.31
C SER A 248 -12.27 -12.45 -13.73
N LEU A 249 -12.74 -11.57 -14.60
CA LEU A 249 -12.99 -11.90 -16.02
C LEU A 249 -11.69 -12.29 -16.73
N PHE A 250 -10.60 -11.57 -16.48
CA PHE A 250 -9.29 -11.93 -17.05
C PHE A 250 -8.75 -13.25 -16.48
N GLN A 251 -8.92 -13.51 -15.19
CA GLN A 251 -8.55 -14.80 -14.58
C GLN A 251 -9.35 -15.95 -15.17
N ILE A 252 -10.68 -15.81 -15.31
CA ILE A 252 -11.54 -16.82 -15.95
C ILE A 252 -11.09 -17.06 -17.40
N GLY A 253 -10.82 -16.00 -18.15
CA GLY A 253 -10.27 -16.12 -19.52
C GLY A 253 -8.94 -16.88 -19.55
N GLY A 254 -8.03 -16.57 -18.62
CA GLY A 254 -6.78 -17.30 -18.44
C GLY A 254 -6.98 -18.77 -18.09
N PHE A 255 -7.97 -19.06 -17.24
CA PHE A 255 -8.36 -20.44 -16.87
C PHE A 255 -8.90 -21.22 -18.09
N ILE A 256 -9.75 -20.61 -18.89
CA ILE A 256 -10.32 -21.26 -20.10
C ILE A 256 -9.19 -21.54 -21.10
N ILE A 257 -8.38 -20.52 -21.44
CA ILE A 257 -7.33 -20.67 -22.46
C ILE A 257 -6.24 -21.64 -21.99
N GLY A 258 -5.78 -21.49 -20.75
CA GLY A 258 -4.75 -22.33 -20.17
C GLY A 258 -5.23 -23.77 -19.92
N GLY A 259 -6.46 -23.93 -19.42
CA GLY A 259 -7.07 -25.24 -19.20
C GLY A 259 -7.24 -26.01 -20.52
N LEU A 260 -7.72 -25.36 -21.59
CA LEU A 260 -7.78 -25.98 -22.93
C LEU A 260 -6.39 -26.35 -23.45
N ALA A 261 -5.36 -25.56 -23.16
CA ALA A 261 -4.00 -25.88 -23.57
C ALA A 261 -3.42 -27.09 -22.79
N VAL A 262 -3.76 -27.23 -21.51
CA VAL A 262 -3.41 -28.44 -20.71
C VAL A 262 -4.15 -29.66 -21.24
N MET A 263 -5.45 -29.56 -21.50
CA MET A 263 -6.25 -30.66 -22.08
C MET A 263 -5.75 -31.08 -23.47
N ALA A 264 -5.19 -30.14 -24.23
CA ALA A 264 -4.57 -30.40 -25.53
C ALA A 264 -3.11 -30.86 -25.44
N GLU A 265 -2.61 -31.14 -24.23
CA GLU A 265 -1.22 -31.57 -23.95
C GLU A 265 -0.13 -30.57 -24.44
N LYS A 266 -0.49 -29.33 -24.66
CA LYS A 266 0.45 -28.26 -25.10
C LYS A 266 1.23 -27.64 -23.96
N MET A 267 0.80 -27.82 -22.70
CA MET A 267 1.50 -27.40 -21.49
C MET A 267 1.19 -28.32 -20.34
N THR A 268 2.11 -28.40 -19.35
CA THR A 268 1.90 -29.19 -18.13
C THR A 268 0.98 -28.43 -17.14
N LEU A 269 0.42 -29.18 -16.21
CA LEU A 269 -0.42 -28.62 -15.14
C LEU A 269 0.36 -27.62 -14.27
N GLY A 270 1.63 -27.92 -13.99
CA GLY A 270 2.50 -27.03 -13.23
C GLY A 270 2.76 -25.72 -13.96
N VAL A 271 3.02 -25.76 -15.28
CA VAL A 271 3.17 -24.56 -16.11
C VAL A 271 1.91 -23.70 -16.07
N PHE A 272 0.75 -24.31 -16.17
CA PHE A 272 -0.53 -23.62 -16.06
C PHE A 272 -0.73 -22.95 -14.70
N TYR A 273 -0.37 -23.67 -13.62
CA TYR A 273 -0.48 -23.17 -12.25
C TYR A 273 0.35 -21.89 -12.03
N TYR A 274 1.66 -21.93 -12.31
CA TYR A 274 2.49 -20.75 -12.07
C TYR A 274 2.14 -19.57 -13.01
N LEU A 275 1.62 -19.87 -14.19
CA LEU A 275 1.13 -18.84 -15.10
C LEU A 275 -0.05 -18.07 -14.48
N LEU A 276 -1.02 -18.77 -13.88
CA LEU A 276 -2.13 -18.14 -13.17
C LEU A 276 -1.66 -17.34 -11.96
N GLN A 277 -0.69 -17.87 -11.20
CA GLN A 277 -0.14 -17.18 -10.03
C GLN A 277 0.58 -15.87 -10.42
N TYR A 278 1.44 -15.92 -11.43
CA TYR A 278 2.13 -14.70 -11.90
C TYR A 278 1.16 -13.69 -12.51
N PHE A 279 0.15 -14.16 -13.21
CA PHE A 279 -0.89 -13.29 -13.71
C PHE A 279 -1.63 -12.59 -12.55
N SER A 280 -2.03 -13.32 -11.52
CA SER A 280 -2.65 -12.75 -10.32
C SER A 280 -1.72 -11.74 -9.63
N MET A 281 -0.42 -12.05 -9.50
CA MET A 281 0.56 -11.11 -8.94
C MET A 281 0.64 -9.81 -9.74
N MET A 282 0.64 -9.89 -11.08
CA MET A 282 0.64 -8.69 -11.93
C MET A 282 -0.63 -7.85 -11.76
N LEU A 283 -1.80 -8.48 -11.66
CA LEU A 283 -3.06 -7.78 -11.41
C LEU A 283 -3.00 -7.01 -10.08
N ASN A 284 -2.53 -7.66 -9.02
CA ASN A 284 -2.39 -7.03 -7.70
C ASN A 284 -1.44 -5.83 -7.72
N THR A 285 -0.31 -5.92 -8.46
CA THR A 285 0.61 -4.78 -8.57
C THR A 285 0.02 -3.58 -9.29
N VAL A 286 -0.81 -3.81 -10.31
CA VAL A 286 -1.53 -2.72 -11.00
C VAL A 286 -2.50 -2.04 -10.01
N GLU A 287 -3.23 -2.83 -9.22
CA GLU A 287 -4.14 -2.31 -8.20
C GLU A 287 -3.38 -1.49 -7.13
N GLU A 288 -2.22 -1.96 -6.68
CA GLU A 288 -1.37 -1.23 -5.74
C GLU A 288 -0.85 0.09 -6.32
N PHE A 289 -0.41 0.14 -7.59
CA PHE A 289 -0.01 1.39 -8.23
C PHE A 289 -1.14 2.43 -8.27
N LEU A 290 -2.37 1.99 -8.53
CA LEU A 290 -3.53 2.87 -8.54
C LEU A 290 -3.87 3.38 -7.12
N ASN A 291 -3.74 2.51 -6.12
CA ASN A 291 -3.95 2.87 -4.72
C ASN A 291 -2.90 3.89 -4.22
N ILE A 292 -1.64 3.76 -4.65
CA ILE A 292 -0.61 4.78 -4.38
C ILE A 292 -1.03 6.13 -4.97
N GLY A 293 -1.52 6.15 -6.21
CA GLY A 293 -1.98 7.37 -6.87
C GLY A 293 -3.15 8.05 -6.13
N THR A 294 -4.10 7.28 -5.59
CA THR A 294 -5.24 7.82 -4.83
C THR A 294 -4.84 8.31 -3.45
N ASN A 295 -3.95 7.61 -2.77
CA ASN A 295 -3.47 8.01 -1.44
C ASN A 295 -2.60 9.27 -1.52
N TYR A 296 -1.75 9.41 -2.55
CA TYR A 296 -0.92 10.59 -2.75
C TYR A 296 -1.73 11.88 -3.00
N GLN A 297 -2.95 11.77 -3.52
CA GLN A 297 -3.84 12.91 -3.72
C GLN A 297 -4.59 13.34 -2.45
N SER A 298 -4.58 12.51 -1.41
CA SER A 298 -5.22 12.80 -0.12
C SER A 298 -4.28 13.51 0.89
N TYR A 299 -3.00 13.65 0.55
CA TYR A 299 -1.97 14.36 1.31
C TYR A 299 -1.65 15.72 0.68
#